data_3a1fd1c0caae818eda5b488155244c21
#
_entry.id   3a1fd1c0caae818eda5b488155244c21
#
_cell.length_a   1.000
_cell.length_b   1.000
_cell.length_c   1.000
_cell.angle_alpha   90.00
_cell.angle_beta   90.00
_cell.angle_gamma   90.00
#
_symmetry.space_group_name_H-M   'P 1'
#
loop_
_entity.id
_entity.type
_entity.pdbx_description
1 polymer ?
#
loop_
_entity_poly.entity_id
_entity_poly.type
_entity_poly.pdbx_seq_one_letter_code
_entity_poly.pdbx_strand_id
1 'polypeptide(L)'
;MLTSPRHFAAMTASGACVLLCLLSIENAQAEPEEYFAIRVVDRETGRGIPLVELRTTDQTRYFTDSNGYVAYREPGLMSQQVWFDVSSWGYESPVGPYGTSGVALTTTPGSESVVELQRTNVAERLYRQTGVGIYRDTMLLGKTPPLDVPLINGQVAGSDSVQTVIYNGKMRWFWQDTNQVKFALGNYSMTGATSPLPLELNASIGIPFTYFLRQPGGFVRPMARVEQDGNHPIWVDGLMVVRDGNQRERLVARYVAARKDFSVAQTGLMVYDDAEDVFIEHRRLPLPTESLLYPRDHPIRVKANGTEYFYIGAPPTVRVHADFESVTNPSEYEGLTCYAADGSIERDEGGRIRFSWKQGQQPISQDQVDTLIREGLLEPEEAPFALRDVASNNPVRVANGSVSWNPFLKRWTMLFCEQGGDSFLGEVWFATANAPEGPWVDCRKVATHARPGQHMDFYNPKQHPELMRDGGRTIFFEGTFVNTFSGTTVPVPRYNYNQLMYRLDVSDERIEMPSPPPGLTFAQPAEPSASAD
;
A
#
# COMPACT_ATOMS: atom_id res chain seq x y z
N MET A 1 -23.40 70.70 -50.69
CA MET A 1 -22.98 72.10 -50.97
C MET A 1 -21.54 72.17 -50.47
N LEU A 2 -20.59 72.19 -51.43
CA LEU A 2 -19.66 73.27 -51.74
C LEU A 2 -18.65 73.54 -50.59
N THR A 3 -17.33 73.50 -50.66
CA THR A 3 -16.32 73.45 -51.72
C THR A 3 -14.93 73.43 -51.04
N SER A 4 -14.02 72.73 -51.64
CA SER A 4 -12.54 72.87 -51.41
C SER A 4 -12.12 74.29 -51.90
N PRO A 5 -10.90 74.84 -51.53
CA PRO A 5 -9.68 74.40 -52.17
C PRO A 5 -8.36 74.53 -51.36
N ARG A 6 -7.39 73.78 -51.86
CA ARG A 6 -5.91 73.81 -51.83
C ARG A 6 -5.20 75.14 -51.51
N HIS A 7 -4.08 75.06 -50.80
CA HIS A 7 -2.78 75.68 -51.30
C HIS A 7 -1.52 75.04 -50.69
N PHE A 8 -0.53 74.95 -51.53
CA PHE A 8 0.87 74.51 -51.42
C PHE A 8 1.73 75.48 -50.59
N ALA A 9 2.80 74.97 -49.95
CA ALA A 9 4.20 75.41 -50.02
C ALA A 9 4.96 74.75 -48.83
N ALA A 10 5.95 74.05 -49.15
CA ALA A 10 7.36 74.27 -49.33
C ALA A 10 8.27 73.90 -48.14
N MET A 11 9.18 73.04 -48.46
CA MET A 11 10.30 72.47 -47.73
C MET A 11 11.10 73.43 -46.87
N THR A 12 11.50 72.96 -45.66
CA THR A 12 12.90 73.13 -45.20
C THR A 12 13.36 71.90 -44.42
N ALA A 13 14.45 71.30 -44.85
CA ALA A 13 15.15 70.23 -44.21
C ALA A 13 15.99 70.79 -43.05
N SER A 14 15.83 70.14 -41.88
CA SER A 14 16.79 70.27 -40.78
C SER A 14 17.06 68.85 -40.23
N GLY A 15 18.25 68.40 -40.48
CA GLY A 15 18.70 67.09 -39.94
C GLY A 15 18.84 67.09 -38.42
N ALA A 16 18.19 66.17 -37.82
CA ALA A 16 18.44 65.81 -36.44
C ALA A 16 18.99 64.36 -36.43
N CYS A 17 20.23 64.25 -36.11
CA CYS A 17 20.92 62.98 -35.83
C CYS A 17 20.32 62.39 -34.56
N VAL A 18 19.46 61.39 -34.70
CA VAL A 18 19.00 60.59 -33.58
C VAL A 18 20.06 59.51 -33.38
N LEU A 19 20.85 59.67 -32.33
CA LEU A 19 21.78 58.68 -31.82
C LEU A 19 20.94 57.57 -31.19
N LEU A 20 20.72 56.48 -31.92
CA LEU A 20 20.12 55.25 -31.37
C LEU A 20 21.13 54.58 -30.44
N CYS A 21 21.01 54.82 -29.14
CA CYS A 21 21.62 53.96 -28.12
C CYS A 21 20.86 52.63 -28.14
N LEU A 22 21.38 51.66 -28.86
CA LEU A 22 21.01 50.24 -28.65
C LEU A 22 21.52 49.83 -27.27
N LEU A 23 20.68 49.97 -26.26
CA LEU A 23 20.85 49.25 -25.02
C LEU A 23 20.65 47.77 -25.36
N SER A 24 21.75 47.07 -25.52
CA SER A 24 21.78 45.60 -25.45
C SER A 24 21.29 45.22 -24.05
N ILE A 25 20.00 44.90 -23.93
CA ILE A 25 19.52 44.15 -22.79
C ILE A 25 20.16 42.76 -22.99
N GLU A 26 21.34 42.56 -22.42
CA GLU A 26 21.82 41.21 -22.13
C GLU A 26 20.71 40.60 -21.26
N ASN A 27 19.93 39.70 -21.85
CA ASN A 27 19.16 38.73 -21.09
C ASN A 27 20.21 37.98 -20.28
N ALA A 28 20.47 38.43 -19.07
CA ALA A 28 21.09 37.61 -18.05
C ALA A 28 20.17 36.41 -17.87
N GLN A 29 20.41 35.37 -18.65
CA GLN A 29 19.89 34.05 -18.36
C GLN A 29 20.43 33.75 -16.97
N ALA A 30 19.57 33.81 -15.95
CA ALA A 30 19.95 33.42 -14.63
C ALA A 30 20.54 32.00 -14.77
N GLU A 31 21.79 31.84 -14.38
CA GLU A 31 22.46 30.54 -14.30
C GLU A 31 21.49 29.59 -13.59
N PRO A 32 21.33 28.33 -14.04
CA PRO A 32 20.46 27.39 -13.39
C PRO A 32 20.85 27.34 -11.93
N GLU A 33 19.89 27.67 -11.07
CA GLU A 33 20.12 27.76 -9.64
C GLU A 33 20.52 26.38 -9.12
N GLU A 34 21.76 26.23 -8.67
CA GLU A 34 22.28 24.95 -8.19
C GLU A 34 21.75 24.62 -6.81
N TYR A 35 21.15 23.42 -6.67
CA TYR A 35 20.74 22.87 -5.39
C TYR A 35 21.92 22.28 -4.63
N PHE A 36 21.84 22.28 -3.31
CA PHE A 36 22.65 21.43 -2.45
C PHE A 36 21.92 20.09 -2.28
N ALA A 37 22.57 18.97 -2.58
CA ALA A 37 22.00 17.64 -2.45
C ALA A 37 22.20 17.11 -1.03
N ILE A 38 21.11 16.74 -0.35
CA ILE A 38 21.16 15.97 0.89
C ILE A 38 20.65 14.56 0.55
N ARG A 39 21.52 13.55 0.68
CA ARG A 39 21.16 12.17 0.50
C ARG A 39 21.09 11.46 1.84
N VAL A 40 19.93 10.92 2.22
CA VAL A 40 19.77 10.14 3.44
C VAL A 40 19.73 8.66 3.06
N VAL A 41 20.57 7.86 3.68
CA VAL A 41 20.73 6.43 3.35
C VAL A 41 20.62 5.54 4.58
N ASP A 42 20.11 4.34 4.36
CA ASP A 42 20.13 3.24 5.33
C ASP A 42 21.58 2.76 5.49
N ARG A 43 22.10 2.77 6.71
CA ARG A 43 23.49 2.41 7.04
C ARG A 43 23.82 0.98 6.64
N GLU A 44 22.86 0.05 6.73
CA GLU A 44 23.09 -1.36 6.45
C GLU A 44 23.17 -1.65 4.95
N THR A 45 22.32 -0.96 4.15
CA THR A 45 22.16 -1.28 2.73
C THR A 45 22.74 -0.23 1.79
N GLY A 46 23.04 0.99 2.28
CA GLY A 46 23.45 2.14 1.48
C GLY A 46 22.35 2.70 0.58
N ARG A 47 21.13 2.16 0.68
CA ARG A 47 19.98 2.59 -0.09
C ARG A 47 19.45 3.92 0.43
N GLY A 48 18.99 4.78 -0.48
CA GLY A 48 18.28 6.00 -0.12
C GLY A 48 16.98 5.70 0.63
N ILE A 49 16.73 6.42 1.72
CA ILE A 49 15.54 6.26 2.57
C ILE A 49 14.50 7.30 2.16
N PRO A 50 13.32 6.90 1.66
CA PRO A 50 12.19 7.81 1.47
C PRO A 50 11.59 8.24 2.81
N LEU A 51 10.86 9.37 2.82
CA LEU A 51 10.09 9.82 4.00
C LEU A 51 10.96 10.09 5.23
N VAL A 52 12.18 10.61 5.04
CA VAL A 52 12.96 11.20 6.13
C VAL A 52 12.66 12.68 6.19
N GLU A 53 12.28 13.16 7.35
CA GLU A 53 12.11 14.58 7.61
C GLU A 53 13.45 15.22 7.95
N LEU A 54 13.77 16.30 7.24
CA LEU A 54 14.85 17.23 7.53
C LEU A 54 14.21 18.57 7.85
N ARG A 55 14.42 19.09 9.05
CA ARG A 55 13.78 20.32 9.52
C ARG A 55 14.84 21.32 9.98
N THR A 56 14.83 22.49 9.39
CA THR A 56 15.72 23.60 9.76
C THR A 56 15.30 24.24 11.07
N THR A 57 16.16 25.04 11.66
CA THR A 57 15.89 25.74 12.96
C THR A 57 14.71 26.70 12.88
N ASP A 58 14.39 27.23 11.69
CA ASP A 58 13.21 28.07 11.42
C ASP A 58 11.94 27.25 11.13
N GLN A 59 11.97 25.92 11.37
CA GLN A 59 10.87 24.98 11.24
C GLN A 59 10.45 24.66 9.79
N THR A 60 11.22 25.04 8.77
CA THR A 60 10.97 24.62 7.39
C THR A 60 11.28 23.13 7.25
N ARG A 61 10.36 22.38 6.64
CA ARG A 61 10.40 20.92 6.56
C ARG A 61 10.62 20.45 5.15
N TYR A 62 11.55 19.54 5.00
CA TYR A 62 11.83 18.82 3.76
C TYR A 62 11.70 17.33 4.01
N PHE A 63 11.17 16.60 3.02
CA PHE A 63 11.06 15.14 3.08
C PHE A 63 11.81 14.54 1.90
N THR A 64 12.65 13.56 2.16
CA THR A 64 13.36 12.84 1.11
C THR A 64 12.40 12.19 0.13
N ASP A 65 12.73 12.21 -1.16
CA ASP A 65 12.00 11.49 -2.21
C ASP A 65 12.28 9.97 -2.16
N SER A 66 11.76 9.21 -3.12
CA SER A 66 11.90 7.74 -3.13
C SER A 66 13.33 7.22 -3.31
N ASN A 67 14.28 8.08 -3.70
CA ASN A 67 15.72 7.78 -3.74
C ASN A 67 16.49 8.30 -2.52
N GLY A 68 15.79 8.87 -1.54
CA GLY A 68 16.40 9.40 -0.33
C GLY A 68 17.03 10.80 -0.52
N TYR A 69 16.66 11.56 -1.56
CA TYR A 69 17.19 12.90 -1.82
C TYR A 69 16.27 14.01 -1.33
N VAL A 70 16.90 15.09 -0.85
CA VAL A 70 16.35 16.44 -0.78
C VAL A 70 17.20 17.36 -1.64
N ALA A 71 16.61 18.02 -2.60
CA ALA A 71 17.20 19.12 -3.34
C ALA A 71 16.99 20.41 -2.52
N TYR A 72 17.96 20.71 -1.67
CA TYR A 72 17.88 21.86 -0.77
C TYR A 72 18.32 23.15 -1.46
N ARG A 73 17.48 24.17 -1.35
CA ARG A 73 17.80 25.52 -1.77
C ARG A 73 16.95 26.51 -1.01
N GLU A 74 17.59 27.29 -0.16
CA GLU A 74 16.94 28.32 0.65
C GLU A 74 17.76 29.62 0.54
N PRO A 75 17.20 30.66 -0.10
CA PRO A 75 17.89 31.95 -0.19
C PRO A 75 18.33 32.44 1.20
N GLY A 76 19.59 32.87 1.30
CA GLY A 76 20.18 33.31 2.56
C GLY A 76 20.74 32.20 3.46
N LEU A 77 20.43 30.91 3.18
CA LEU A 77 21.00 29.76 3.90
C LEU A 77 21.94 28.91 3.04
N MET A 78 22.23 29.33 1.81
CA MET A 78 23.24 28.68 0.96
C MET A 78 24.64 29.16 1.33
N SER A 79 25.64 28.30 1.09
CA SER A 79 27.07 28.51 1.39
C SER A 79 27.33 28.77 2.89
N GLN A 80 26.50 28.23 3.75
CA GLN A 80 26.61 28.33 5.21
C GLN A 80 26.52 26.96 5.87
N GLN A 81 26.85 26.88 7.14
CA GLN A 81 26.54 25.74 7.97
C GLN A 81 25.09 25.86 8.48
N VAL A 82 24.24 24.92 8.07
CA VAL A 82 22.83 24.86 8.44
C VAL A 82 22.57 23.62 9.27
N TRP A 83 21.85 23.77 10.38
CA TRP A 83 21.41 22.66 11.18
C TRP A 83 20.11 22.08 10.62
N PHE A 84 20.05 20.74 10.52
CA PHE A 84 18.87 19.98 10.20
C PHE A 84 18.55 19.01 11.33
N ASP A 85 17.40 19.17 11.98
CA ASP A 85 16.80 18.08 12.75
C ASP A 85 16.45 16.95 11.76
N VAL A 86 16.88 15.72 12.06
CA VAL A 86 16.65 14.57 11.19
C VAL A 86 15.82 13.54 11.92
N SER A 87 14.70 13.14 11.34
CA SER A 87 13.84 12.10 11.93
C SER A 87 13.10 11.29 10.90
N SER A 88 12.85 10.02 11.21
CA SER A 88 12.05 9.12 10.37
C SER A 88 11.40 8.04 11.23
N TRP A 89 10.24 7.54 10.80
CA TRP A 89 9.62 6.37 11.42
C TRP A 89 10.45 5.13 11.08
N GLY A 90 10.76 4.32 12.10
CA GLY A 90 11.52 3.08 11.96
C GLY A 90 13.03 3.26 11.73
N TYR A 91 13.57 4.45 12.06
CA TYR A 91 15.00 4.76 12.00
C TYR A 91 15.43 5.59 13.20
N GLU A 92 16.65 5.39 13.67
CA GLU A 92 17.27 6.24 14.69
C GLU A 92 17.79 7.52 14.06
N SER A 93 17.52 8.63 14.74
CA SER A 93 18.05 9.95 14.37
C SER A 93 19.53 10.05 14.69
N PRO A 94 20.35 10.73 13.88
CA PRO A 94 21.73 11.04 14.26
C PRO A 94 21.77 11.87 15.54
N VAL A 95 22.72 11.57 16.42
CA VAL A 95 22.90 12.32 17.67
C VAL A 95 23.91 13.44 17.42
N GLY A 96 23.44 14.67 17.53
CA GLY A 96 24.24 15.88 17.46
C GLY A 96 24.75 16.37 18.82
N PRO A 97 25.35 17.56 18.87
CA PRO A 97 25.79 18.19 20.10
C PRO A 97 24.65 18.32 21.12
N TYR A 98 24.96 18.14 22.38
CA TYR A 98 24.02 18.26 23.51
C TYR A 98 22.85 17.26 23.47
N GLY A 99 23.01 16.12 22.72
CA GLY A 99 21.95 15.12 22.57
C GLY A 99 20.81 15.53 21.64
N THR A 100 20.97 16.57 20.84
CA THR A 100 20.01 16.96 19.81
C THR A 100 20.02 15.96 18.66
N SER A 101 18.85 15.66 18.09
CA SER A 101 18.71 14.74 16.96
C SER A 101 18.86 15.50 15.64
N GLY A 102 20.02 15.38 14.99
CA GLY A 102 20.24 16.07 13.71
C GLY A 102 21.70 16.19 13.32
N VAL A 103 21.93 16.96 12.25
CA VAL A 103 23.25 17.19 11.66
C VAL A 103 23.41 18.65 11.22
N ALA A 104 24.64 19.17 11.30
CA ALA A 104 25.00 20.45 10.68
C ALA A 104 25.69 20.19 9.34
N LEU A 105 25.15 20.71 8.23
CA LEU A 105 25.66 20.53 6.89
C LEU A 105 26.06 21.87 6.28
N THR A 106 27.17 21.88 5.52
CA THR A 106 27.58 23.06 4.75
C THR A 106 26.86 23.03 3.39
N THR A 107 25.94 23.96 3.18
CA THR A 107 25.01 24.00 2.05
C THR A 107 25.62 24.60 0.79
N THR A 108 26.77 24.08 0.33
CA THR A 108 27.44 24.57 -0.87
C THR A 108 26.64 24.19 -2.13
N PRO A 109 26.22 25.16 -2.96
CA PRO A 109 25.53 24.86 -4.22
C PRO A 109 26.30 23.85 -5.09
N GLY A 110 25.59 22.94 -5.73
CA GLY A 110 26.16 21.90 -6.59
C GLY A 110 26.86 20.74 -5.87
N SER A 111 27.04 20.82 -4.55
CA SER A 111 27.64 19.73 -3.76
C SER A 111 26.60 18.77 -3.15
N GLU A 112 27.09 17.65 -2.61
CA GLU A 112 26.27 16.62 -1.98
C GLU A 112 26.81 16.27 -0.59
N SER A 113 25.93 16.07 0.37
CA SER A 113 26.22 15.44 1.67
C SER A 113 25.37 14.20 1.89
N VAL A 114 25.97 13.18 2.51
CA VAL A 114 25.29 11.93 2.86
C VAL A 114 25.04 11.89 4.36
N VAL A 115 23.82 11.54 4.75
CA VAL A 115 23.41 11.30 6.14
C VAL A 115 23.01 9.84 6.26
N GLU A 116 23.66 9.10 7.16
CA GLU A 116 23.36 7.69 7.40
C GLU A 116 22.43 7.54 8.60
N LEU A 117 21.38 6.74 8.46
CA LEU A 117 20.48 6.38 9.55
C LEU A 117 20.54 4.88 9.84
N GLN A 118 20.49 4.52 11.12
CA GLN A 118 20.36 3.14 11.56
C GLN A 118 18.88 2.76 11.55
N ARG A 119 18.55 1.65 10.85
CA ARG A 119 17.18 1.14 10.79
C ARG A 119 16.82 0.38 12.07
N THR A 120 15.69 0.73 12.68
CA THR A 120 15.09 0.03 13.83
C THR A 120 13.98 -0.93 13.39
N ASN A 121 13.26 -0.61 12.31
CA ASN A 121 12.34 -1.56 11.69
C ASN A 121 13.10 -2.78 11.14
N VAL A 122 12.50 -3.96 11.21
CA VAL A 122 13.02 -5.14 10.50
C VAL A 122 12.80 -4.96 9.00
N ALA A 123 11.58 -4.58 8.60
CA ALA A 123 11.25 -4.28 7.21
C ALA A 123 11.88 -2.96 6.75
N GLU A 124 12.47 -2.96 5.56
CA GLU A 124 13.05 -1.79 4.92
C GLU A 124 12.03 -1.06 4.05
N ARG A 125 11.85 0.25 4.26
CA ARG A 125 10.98 1.10 3.43
C ARG A 125 11.68 1.43 2.13
N LEU A 126 11.08 1.09 1.00
CA LEU A 126 11.74 1.16 -0.30
C LEU A 126 11.44 2.44 -1.08
N TYR A 127 10.18 2.72 -1.31
CA TYR A 127 9.73 3.87 -2.09
C TYR A 127 8.23 4.11 -1.91
N ARG A 128 7.78 5.26 -2.37
CA ARG A 128 6.37 5.60 -2.53
C ARG A 128 5.90 5.19 -3.92
N GLN A 129 4.79 4.44 -4.01
CA GLN A 129 4.28 3.90 -5.27
C GLN A 129 3.35 4.86 -6.01
N THR A 130 2.55 5.64 -5.27
CA THR A 130 1.53 6.53 -5.83
C THR A 130 1.84 7.99 -5.50
N GLY A 131 1.18 8.92 -6.16
CA GLY A 131 1.23 10.34 -5.83
C GLY A 131 2.14 11.21 -6.70
N VAL A 132 2.28 12.45 -6.30
CA VAL A 132 3.01 13.50 -7.05
C VAL A 132 4.45 13.59 -6.57
N GLY A 133 5.40 13.73 -7.51
CA GLY A 133 6.80 13.98 -7.21
C GLY A 133 7.50 12.82 -6.52
N ILE A 134 7.23 11.58 -6.97
CA ILE A 134 7.83 10.35 -6.39
C ILE A 134 9.35 10.43 -6.37
N TYR A 135 9.98 10.97 -7.44
CA TYR A 135 11.42 11.21 -7.60
C TYR A 135 11.74 12.68 -7.91
N ARG A 136 10.98 13.60 -7.33
CA ARG A 136 11.10 15.04 -7.61
C ARG A 136 12.50 15.57 -7.32
N ASP A 137 13.01 15.29 -6.14
CA ASP A 137 14.29 15.85 -5.69
C ASP A 137 15.46 15.22 -6.43
N THR A 138 15.37 13.91 -6.74
CA THR A 138 16.29 13.23 -7.67
C THR A 138 16.39 13.97 -9.00
N MET A 139 15.26 14.36 -9.60
CA MET A 139 15.25 15.05 -10.89
C MET A 139 15.73 16.50 -10.80
N LEU A 140 15.39 17.23 -9.74
CA LEU A 140 15.91 18.61 -9.53
C LEU A 140 17.42 18.64 -9.41
N LEU A 141 18.03 17.57 -8.93
CA LEU A 141 19.47 17.39 -8.83
C LEU A 141 20.12 16.90 -10.15
N GLY A 142 19.35 16.80 -11.24
CA GLY A 142 19.84 16.29 -12.53
C GLY A 142 20.20 14.80 -12.52
N LYS A 143 19.74 14.04 -11.52
CA LYS A 143 19.99 12.60 -11.39
C LYS A 143 18.90 11.80 -12.11
N THR A 144 19.25 10.60 -12.58
CA THR A 144 18.31 9.72 -13.29
C THR A 144 17.42 8.96 -12.32
N PRO A 145 16.10 9.10 -12.38
CA PRO A 145 15.18 8.28 -11.61
C PRO A 145 15.06 6.86 -12.20
N PRO A 146 14.64 5.86 -11.41
CA PRO A 146 14.51 4.48 -11.90
C PRO A 146 13.24 4.20 -12.72
N LEU A 147 12.32 5.17 -12.80
CA LEU A 147 11.06 5.05 -13.54
C LEU A 147 10.98 6.08 -14.67
N ASP A 148 10.37 5.70 -15.80
CA ASP A 148 10.16 6.58 -16.96
C ASP A 148 9.16 7.72 -16.67
N VAL A 149 8.22 7.50 -15.72
CA VAL A 149 7.24 8.49 -15.29
C VAL A 149 7.43 8.82 -13.81
N PRO A 150 8.48 9.59 -13.46
CA PRO A 150 8.95 9.72 -12.08
C PRO A 150 8.25 10.81 -11.27
N LEU A 151 7.48 11.71 -11.90
CA LEU A 151 6.89 12.87 -11.22
C LEU A 151 5.42 12.71 -10.91
N ILE A 152 4.64 12.34 -11.91
CA ILE A 152 3.20 12.12 -11.78
C ILE A 152 2.74 11.18 -12.88
N ASN A 153 1.95 10.18 -12.52
CA ASN A 153 1.34 9.24 -13.46
C ASN A 153 -0.17 9.25 -13.30
N GLY A 154 -0.92 9.31 -14.39
CA GLY A 154 -2.38 9.32 -14.41
C GLY A 154 -3.01 10.44 -13.57
N GLN A 155 -2.29 11.54 -13.30
CA GLN A 155 -2.70 12.64 -12.41
C GLN A 155 -3.09 12.19 -10.99
N VAL A 156 -2.59 11.03 -10.56
CA VAL A 156 -2.81 10.47 -9.22
C VAL A 156 -1.98 11.23 -8.20
N ALA A 157 -2.64 11.81 -7.20
CA ALA A 157 -1.98 12.53 -6.10
C ALA A 157 -1.80 11.66 -4.84
N GLY A 158 -2.41 10.51 -4.82
CA GLY A 158 -2.34 9.50 -3.76
C GLY A 158 -3.52 8.54 -3.90
N SER A 159 -3.35 7.33 -3.38
CA SER A 159 -4.38 6.28 -3.40
C SER A 159 -4.28 5.43 -2.15
N ASP A 160 -5.39 4.79 -1.76
CA ASP A 160 -5.40 3.83 -0.67
C ASP A 160 -5.66 2.39 -1.12
N SER A 161 -5.43 1.44 -0.22
CA SER A 161 -5.88 0.03 -0.24
C SER A 161 -5.68 -0.67 -1.59
N VAL A 162 -4.48 -1.17 -1.81
CA VAL A 162 -4.13 -1.89 -3.05
C VAL A 162 -4.74 -3.29 -3.10
N GLN A 163 -5.17 -3.68 -4.28
CA GLN A 163 -5.52 -5.04 -4.67
C GLN A 163 -4.71 -5.44 -5.89
N THR A 164 -4.13 -6.64 -5.92
CA THR A 164 -3.32 -7.11 -7.04
C THR A 164 -3.69 -8.52 -7.48
N VAL A 165 -3.56 -8.79 -8.76
CA VAL A 165 -3.81 -10.10 -9.33
C VAL A 165 -3.11 -10.26 -10.69
N ILE A 166 -2.66 -11.47 -11.00
CA ILE A 166 -2.29 -11.83 -12.37
C ILE A 166 -3.53 -12.39 -13.05
N TYR A 167 -3.95 -11.75 -14.14
CA TYR A 167 -5.15 -12.10 -14.88
C TYR A 167 -4.94 -11.91 -16.39
N ASN A 168 -5.27 -12.93 -17.18
CA ASN A 168 -5.05 -12.96 -18.64
C ASN A 168 -3.61 -12.53 -19.00
N GLY A 169 -2.62 -13.11 -18.32
CA GLY A 169 -1.20 -12.88 -18.58
C GLY A 169 -0.69 -11.45 -18.29
N LYS A 170 -1.42 -10.65 -17.51
CA LYS A 170 -1.03 -9.30 -17.09
C LYS A 170 -1.10 -9.17 -15.59
N MET A 171 -0.13 -8.48 -14.99
CA MET A 171 -0.25 -8.06 -13.62
C MET A 171 -1.14 -6.83 -13.55
N ARG A 172 -2.23 -6.92 -12.78
CA ARG A 172 -3.22 -5.87 -12.59
C ARG A 172 -3.16 -5.36 -11.17
N TRP A 173 -3.28 -4.05 -11.05
CA TRP A 173 -3.26 -3.30 -9.81
C TRP A 173 -4.53 -2.49 -9.71
N PHE A 174 -5.14 -2.49 -8.54
CA PHE A 174 -6.31 -1.70 -8.27
C PHE A 174 -6.16 -1.01 -6.92
N TRP A 175 -6.62 0.24 -6.86
CA TRP A 175 -6.64 1.03 -5.64
C TRP A 175 -8.04 1.54 -5.40
N GLN A 176 -8.38 1.74 -4.15
CA GLN A 176 -9.68 2.26 -3.75
C GLN A 176 -9.78 3.76 -4.05
N ASP A 177 -10.03 4.58 -3.03
CA ASP A 177 -10.15 6.01 -3.23
C ASP A 177 -8.84 6.63 -3.73
N THR A 178 -8.95 7.55 -4.70
CA THR A 178 -7.78 8.13 -5.36
C THR A 178 -7.92 9.64 -5.49
N ASN A 179 -6.95 10.36 -4.93
CA ASN A 179 -6.84 11.81 -5.03
C ASN A 179 -6.35 12.23 -6.41
N GLN A 180 -6.94 13.30 -6.94
CA GLN A 180 -6.48 13.97 -8.15
C GLN A 180 -5.64 15.20 -7.80
N VAL A 181 -4.69 15.58 -8.67
CA VAL A 181 -3.87 16.78 -8.45
C VAL A 181 -4.67 18.05 -8.23
N LYS A 182 -5.76 18.23 -8.98
CA LYS A 182 -6.60 19.45 -8.89
C LYS A 182 -7.79 19.32 -7.96
N PHE A 183 -8.05 18.14 -7.42
CA PHE A 183 -9.22 17.89 -6.59
C PHE A 183 -8.99 16.68 -5.67
N ALA A 184 -9.11 16.89 -4.37
CA ALA A 184 -9.05 15.78 -3.41
C ALA A 184 -10.19 14.80 -3.69
N LEU A 185 -9.89 13.48 -3.62
CA LEU A 185 -10.82 12.39 -3.87
C LEU A 185 -11.50 12.46 -5.26
N GLY A 186 -10.70 12.59 -6.30
CA GLY A 186 -11.18 12.70 -7.69
C GLY A 186 -11.72 11.41 -8.31
N ASN A 187 -11.38 10.24 -7.75
CA ASN A 187 -11.94 8.92 -8.10
C ASN A 187 -12.17 8.10 -6.83
N TYR A 188 -13.40 7.69 -6.61
CA TYR A 188 -13.86 6.87 -5.49
C TYR A 188 -14.68 5.65 -5.98
N SER A 189 -14.39 5.20 -7.20
CA SER A 189 -14.95 3.99 -7.81
C SER A 189 -13.84 3.11 -8.38
N MET A 190 -12.82 2.88 -7.57
CA MET A 190 -11.63 2.11 -7.87
C MET A 190 -10.77 2.68 -9.01
N THR A 191 -9.49 2.78 -8.81
CA THR A 191 -8.47 3.09 -9.84
C THR A 191 -7.81 1.79 -10.30
N GLY A 192 -7.39 1.71 -11.55
CA GLY A 192 -6.71 0.53 -12.08
C GLY A 192 -5.50 0.87 -12.92
N ALA A 193 -4.53 -0.05 -12.91
CA ALA A 193 -3.35 -0.04 -13.76
C ALA A 193 -2.90 -1.46 -14.11
N THR A 194 -2.03 -1.55 -15.12
CA THR A 194 -1.23 -2.76 -15.37
C THR A 194 0.24 -2.46 -15.14
N SER A 195 1.03 -3.49 -14.89
CA SER A 195 2.49 -3.45 -14.89
C SER A 195 3.05 -4.62 -15.70
N PRO A 196 4.36 -4.63 -16.02
CA PRO A 196 5.04 -5.84 -16.47
C PRO A 196 4.83 -7.00 -15.49
N LEU A 197 4.99 -8.22 -15.96
CA LEU A 197 4.92 -9.41 -15.10
C LEU A 197 6.07 -9.40 -14.07
N PRO A 198 5.91 -10.08 -12.94
CA PRO A 198 6.88 -10.04 -11.83
C PRO A 198 8.32 -10.41 -12.19
N LEU A 199 8.52 -11.30 -13.16
CA LEU A 199 9.85 -11.68 -13.64
C LEU A 199 10.54 -10.61 -14.49
N GLU A 200 9.78 -9.68 -15.05
CA GLU A 200 10.25 -8.62 -15.94
C GLU A 200 10.58 -7.32 -15.21
N LEU A 201 10.30 -7.25 -13.91
CA LEU A 201 10.49 -6.03 -13.13
C LEU A 201 11.36 -6.24 -11.89
N ASN A 202 11.98 -5.15 -11.43
CA ASN A 202 12.70 -5.11 -10.17
C ASN A 202 11.88 -4.36 -9.12
N ALA A 203 11.11 -5.10 -8.32
CA ALA A 203 10.27 -4.54 -7.28
C ALA A 203 11.04 -3.78 -6.18
N SER A 204 12.38 -3.89 -6.13
CA SER A 204 13.20 -3.12 -5.17
C SER A 204 13.39 -1.65 -5.57
N ILE A 205 13.12 -1.27 -6.83
CA ILE A 205 13.41 0.09 -7.32
C ILE A 205 12.16 0.86 -7.79
N GLY A 206 11.02 0.18 -7.93
CA GLY A 206 9.75 0.80 -8.34
C GLY A 206 8.95 -0.09 -9.28
N ILE A 207 7.66 0.20 -9.39
CA ILE A 207 6.73 -0.49 -10.29
C ILE A 207 6.30 0.50 -11.38
N PRO A 208 6.58 0.23 -12.67
CA PRO A 208 6.14 1.07 -13.78
C PRO A 208 4.66 0.78 -14.09
N PHE A 209 3.76 1.65 -13.63
CA PHE A 209 2.32 1.52 -13.85
C PHE A 209 1.88 2.12 -15.18
N THR A 210 1.03 1.40 -15.91
CA THR A 210 0.22 1.91 -17.02
C THR A 210 -1.22 2.02 -16.54
N TYR A 211 -1.62 3.22 -16.13
CA TYR A 211 -2.97 3.48 -15.61
C TYR A 211 -4.04 3.45 -16.70
N PHE A 212 -5.24 3.01 -16.34
CA PHE A 212 -6.45 3.18 -17.16
C PHE A 212 -6.95 4.63 -17.02
N LEU A 213 -6.87 5.39 -18.10
CA LEU A 213 -7.16 6.83 -18.12
C LEU A 213 -8.53 7.12 -18.74
N ARG A 214 -9.16 8.23 -18.33
CA ARG A 214 -10.40 8.74 -18.96
C ARG A 214 -10.14 9.17 -20.40
N GLN A 215 -8.97 9.73 -20.66
CA GLN A 215 -8.45 10.11 -21.98
C GLN A 215 -6.92 10.15 -21.91
N PRO A 216 -6.20 10.08 -23.03
CA PRO A 216 -4.73 10.16 -23.04
C PRO A 216 -4.23 11.38 -22.27
N GLY A 217 -3.26 11.20 -21.36
CA GLY A 217 -2.72 12.23 -20.48
C GLY A 217 -3.67 12.77 -19.40
N GLY A 218 -4.88 12.21 -19.30
CA GLY A 218 -5.90 12.61 -18.33
C GLY A 218 -5.77 11.92 -16.97
N PHE A 219 -6.80 12.12 -16.15
CA PHE A 219 -6.93 11.45 -14.86
C PHE A 219 -7.41 9.99 -15.05
N VAL A 220 -7.09 9.16 -14.08
CA VAL A 220 -7.53 7.76 -14.01
C VAL A 220 -9.06 7.65 -14.10
N ARG A 221 -9.54 6.60 -14.77
CA ARG A 221 -10.97 6.33 -14.89
C ARG A 221 -11.48 5.42 -13.77
N PRO A 222 -12.78 5.46 -13.44
CA PRO A 222 -13.41 4.48 -12.58
C PRO A 222 -13.30 3.07 -13.17
N MET A 223 -12.95 2.09 -12.32
CA MET A 223 -12.84 0.68 -12.71
C MET A 223 -14.00 -0.18 -12.22
N ALA A 224 -14.92 0.38 -11.43
CA ALA A 224 -16.12 -0.31 -10.96
C ALA A 224 -17.37 0.41 -11.46
N ARG A 225 -18.27 -0.36 -12.08
CA ARG A 225 -19.56 0.14 -12.59
C ARG A 225 -20.69 -0.60 -11.87
N VAL A 226 -21.43 0.14 -11.06
CA VAL A 226 -22.58 -0.34 -10.28
C VAL A 226 -23.72 0.62 -10.47
N GLU A 227 -24.92 0.09 -10.74
CA GLU A 227 -26.14 0.87 -10.65
C GLU A 227 -26.51 1.04 -9.18
N GLN A 228 -26.57 2.27 -8.71
CA GLN A 228 -26.82 2.58 -7.30
C GLN A 228 -27.73 3.80 -7.13
N ASP A 229 -28.51 3.80 -6.05
CA ASP A 229 -29.26 4.94 -5.61
C ASP A 229 -28.32 5.89 -4.84
N GLY A 230 -27.89 6.97 -5.51
CA GLY A 230 -26.95 7.93 -4.95
C GLY A 230 -25.55 7.83 -5.57
N ASN A 231 -24.62 8.60 -5.00
CA ASN A 231 -23.24 8.67 -5.46
C ASN A 231 -22.29 8.27 -4.31
N HIS A 232 -22.31 6.99 -3.98
CA HIS A 232 -21.50 6.44 -2.92
C HIS A 232 -20.14 6.00 -3.44
N PRO A 233 -19.06 6.12 -2.67
CA PRO A 233 -17.80 5.44 -2.94
C PRO A 233 -18.00 3.94 -3.12
N ILE A 234 -17.33 3.36 -4.11
CA ILE A 234 -17.36 1.92 -4.39
C ILE A 234 -15.99 1.35 -4.10
N TRP A 235 -15.90 0.54 -3.08
CA TRP A 235 -14.70 -0.20 -2.69
C TRP A 235 -14.80 -1.63 -3.18
N VAL A 236 -13.77 -2.11 -3.88
CA VAL A 236 -13.72 -3.45 -4.44
C VAL A 236 -12.57 -4.21 -3.80
N ASP A 237 -12.86 -5.39 -3.27
CA ASP A 237 -11.89 -6.29 -2.65
C ASP A 237 -12.18 -7.76 -2.99
N GLY A 238 -11.39 -8.67 -2.44
CA GLY A 238 -11.63 -10.09 -2.60
C GLY A 238 -11.45 -10.58 -4.03
N LEU A 239 -10.40 -10.14 -4.72
CA LEU A 239 -10.12 -10.53 -6.10
C LEU A 239 -9.81 -12.03 -6.23
N MET A 240 -10.53 -12.72 -7.10
CA MET A 240 -10.35 -14.15 -7.37
C MET A 240 -10.32 -14.41 -8.88
N VAL A 241 -9.25 -15.05 -9.35
CA VAL A 241 -9.16 -15.53 -10.74
C VAL A 241 -9.59 -16.98 -10.76
N VAL A 242 -10.63 -17.28 -11.52
CA VAL A 242 -11.23 -18.63 -11.65
C VAL A 242 -11.41 -18.99 -13.12
N ARG A 243 -11.70 -20.27 -13.39
CA ARG A 243 -12.11 -20.69 -14.73
C ARG A 243 -13.62 -20.94 -14.76
N ASP A 244 -14.26 -20.47 -15.83
CA ASP A 244 -15.67 -20.77 -16.10
C ASP A 244 -15.83 -22.16 -16.75
N GLY A 245 -17.07 -22.60 -16.96
CA GLY A 245 -17.38 -23.87 -17.60
C GLY A 245 -16.78 -24.06 -19.00
N ASN A 246 -16.36 -22.96 -19.65
CA ASN A 246 -15.66 -22.99 -20.96
C ASN A 246 -14.13 -22.89 -20.80
N GLN A 247 -13.59 -23.06 -19.60
CA GLN A 247 -12.16 -22.96 -19.25
C GLN A 247 -11.54 -21.57 -19.47
N ARG A 248 -12.34 -20.51 -19.62
CA ARG A 248 -11.82 -19.15 -19.73
C ARG A 248 -11.58 -18.58 -18.34
N GLU A 249 -10.49 -17.83 -18.18
CA GLU A 249 -10.24 -17.08 -16.96
C GLU A 249 -11.31 -16.01 -16.77
N ARG A 250 -11.77 -15.88 -15.54
CA ARG A 250 -12.72 -14.86 -15.08
C ARG A 250 -12.17 -14.24 -13.80
N LEU A 251 -12.22 -12.93 -13.72
CA LEU A 251 -11.84 -12.21 -12.52
C LEU A 251 -13.11 -11.78 -11.77
N VAL A 252 -13.29 -12.33 -10.57
CA VAL A 252 -14.41 -12.07 -9.69
C VAL A 252 -13.94 -11.23 -8.51
N ALA A 253 -14.79 -10.36 -8.00
CA ALA A 253 -14.54 -9.53 -6.84
C ALA A 253 -15.85 -9.26 -6.08
N ARG A 254 -15.74 -8.69 -4.89
CA ARG A 254 -16.85 -8.08 -4.16
C ARG A 254 -16.75 -6.57 -4.23
N TYR A 255 -17.88 -5.88 -4.18
CA TYR A 255 -17.92 -4.44 -3.94
C TYR A 255 -18.75 -4.08 -2.72
N VAL A 256 -18.42 -2.94 -2.14
CA VAL A 256 -19.21 -2.23 -1.13
C VAL A 256 -19.40 -0.79 -1.61
N ALA A 257 -20.64 -0.35 -1.68
CA ALA A 257 -20.97 1.08 -1.78
C ALA A 257 -21.16 1.63 -0.36
N ALA A 258 -20.27 2.54 0.07
CA ALA A 258 -20.22 3.00 1.44
C ALA A 258 -20.86 4.39 1.60
N ARG A 259 -21.67 4.57 2.67
CA ARG A 259 -22.17 5.90 3.07
C ARG A 259 -21.08 6.71 3.77
N LYS A 260 -21.33 8.00 3.97
CA LYS A 260 -20.39 8.91 4.65
C LYS A 260 -20.04 8.51 6.09
N ASP A 261 -20.91 7.76 6.74
CA ASP A 261 -20.71 7.18 8.08
C ASP A 261 -20.08 5.79 8.05
N PHE A 262 -19.55 5.38 6.89
CA PHE A 262 -19.00 4.05 6.61
C PHE A 262 -20.00 2.89 6.67
N SER A 263 -21.30 3.15 6.88
CA SER A 263 -22.29 2.10 6.76
C SER A 263 -22.46 1.65 5.31
N VAL A 264 -22.81 0.38 5.11
CA VAL A 264 -22.99 -0.20 3.78
C VAL A 264 -24.32 0.25 3.18
N ALA A 265 -24.26 0.94 2.04
CA ALA A 265 -25.46 1.31 1.26
C ALA A 265 -25.89 0.16 0.34
N GLN A 266 -24.92 -0.53 -0.26
CA GLN A 266 -25.13 -1.63 -1.20
C GLN A 266 -23.87 -2.49 -1.25
N THR A 267 -24.02 -3.78 -1.50
CA THR A 267 -22.90 -4.71 -1.72
C THR A 267 -23.29 -5.81 -2.69
N GLY A 268 -22.29 -6.40 -3.34
CA GLY A 268 -22.53 -7.49 -4.28
C GLY A 268 -21.25 -8.07 -4.84
N LEU A 269 -21.41 -9.04 -5.72
CA LEU A 269 -20.34 -9.66 -6.48
C LEU A 269 -20.21 -8.98 -7.84
N MET A 270 -18.98 -8.83 -8.30
CA MET A 270 -18.63 -8.25 -9.59
C MET A 270 -17.82 -9.23 -10.42
N VAL A 271 -17.92 -9.08 -11.72
CA VAL A 271 -17.07 -9.78 -12.70
C VAL A 271 -16.42 -8.74 -13.60
N TYR A 272 -15.14 -8.96 -13.90
CA TYR A 272 -14.39 -8.09 -14.81
C TYR A 272 -14.83 -8.33 -16.25
N ASP A 273 -15.19 -7.26 -16.95
CA ASP A 273 -15.50 -7.26 -18.38
C ASP A 273 -14.22 -6.97 -19.16
N ASP A 274 -13.73 -7.96 -19.90
CA ASP A 274 -12.47 -7.88 -20.66
C ASP A 274 -12.55 -6.94 -21.86
N ALA A 275 -13.75 -6.68 -22.40
CA ALA A 275 -13.92 -5.81 -23.56
C ALA A 275 -13.86 -4.33 -23.15
N GLU A 276 -14.37 -4.01 -21.98
CA GLU A 276 -14.40 -2.63 -21.45
C GLU A 276 -13.33 -2.35 -20.40
N ASP A 277 -12.58 -3.37 -19.96
CA ASP A 277 -11.60 -3.29 -18.87
C ASP A 277 -12.20 -2.65 -17.61
N VAL A 278 -13.33 -3.18 -17.11
CA VAL A 278 -14.05 -2.63 -15.94
C VAL A 278 -14.78 -3.74 -15.19
N PHE A 279 -14.90 -3.60 -13.86
CA PHE A 279 -15.77 -4.47 -13.07
C PHE A 279 -17.23 -4.06 -13.26
N ILE A 280 -18.11 -5.03 -13.50
CA ILE A 280 -19.57 -4.85 -13.59
C ILE A 280 -20.26 -5.69 -12.53
N GLU A 281 -21.39 -5.19 -11.99
CA GLU A 281 -22.20 -5.93 -11.02
C GLU A 281 -22.69 -7.25 -11.66
N HIS A 282 -22.38 -8.37 -11.02
CA HIS A 282 -22.84 -9.70 -11.41
C HIS A 282 -24.06 -10.12 -10.58
N ARG A 283 -23.99 -9.87 -9.26
CA ARG A 283 -25.06 -10.22 -8.32
C ARG A 283 -25.07 -9.26 -7.14
N ARG A 284 -26.22 -8.70 -6.83
CA ARG A 284 -26.46 -7.93 -5.61
C ARG A 284 -26.66 -8.87 -4.42
N LEU A 285 -26.03 -8.54 -3.29
CA LEU A 285 -26.20 -9.26 -2.04
C LEU A 285 -27.23 -8.54 -1.15
N PRO A 286 -27.99 -9.26 -0.33
CA PRO A 286 -28.98 -8.67 0.58
C PRO A 286 -28.29 -7.85 1.69
N LEU A 287 -29.01 -6.86 2.23
CA LEU A 287 -28.62 -6.08 3.40
C LEU A 287 -29.64 -6.33 4.55
N PRO A 288 -29.22 -6.21 5.83
CA PRO A 288 -27.84 -5.99 6.28
C PRO A 288 -26.97 -7.22 6.03
N THR A 289 -25.70 -7.01 5.71
CA THR A 289 -24.74 -8.10 5.57
C THR A 289 -24.13 -8.44 6.93
N GLU A 290 -24.86 -9.17 7.74
CA GLU A 290 -24.30 -9.80 8.96
C GLU A 290 -23.43 -11.01 8.62
N SER A 291 -23.62 -11.55 7.43
CA SER A 291 -22.83 -12.67 6.93
C SER A 291 -21.42 -12.24 6.55
N LEU A 292 -20.41 -13.03 6.90
CA LEU A 292 -19.03 -12.93 6.44
C LEU A 292 -18.72 -13.90 5.28
N LEU A 293 -19.72 -14.65 4.81
CA LEU A 293 -19.60 -15.67 3.76
C LEU A 293 -19.64 -15.02 2.36
N TYR A 294 -18.56 -14.27 2.04
CA TYR A 294 -18.36 -13.61 0.75
C TYR A 294 -16.86 -13.31 0.53
N PRO A 295 -16.44 -12.98 -0.71
CA PRO A 295 -15.08 -12.53 -0.96
C PRO A 295 -14.76 -11.24 -0.19
N ARG A 296 -13.56 -11.15 0.37
CA ARG A 296 -13.03 -9.95 1.03
C ARG A 296 -11.51 -10.03 1.13
N ASP A 297 -10.89 -8.93 1.50
CA ASP A 297 -9.45 -8.84 1.73
C ASP A 297 -8.63 -9.35 0.51
N HIS A 298 -7.72 -10.27 0.73
CA HIS A 298 -6.81 -10.83 -0.26
C HIS A 298 -6.92 -12.35 -0.30
N PRO A 299 -7.92 -12.93 -1.03
CA PRO A 299 -8.09 -14.37 -1.13
C PRO A 299 -6.85 -15.09 -1.63
N ILE A 300 -6.53 -16.22 -1.03
CA ILE A 300 -5.40 -17.07 -1.42
C ILE A 300 -5.91 -18.41 -1.95
N ARG A 301 -5.30 -18.91 -3.02
CA ARG A 301 -5.64 -20.22 -3.57
C ARG A 301 -4.90 -21.31 -2.82
N VAL A 302 -5.61 -22.32 -2.33
CA VAL A 302 -5.10 -23.42 -1.52
C VAL A 302 -5.66 -24.73 -2.03
N LYS A 303 -4.82 -25.77 -2.17
CA LYS A 303 -5.27 -27.13 -2.47
C LYS A 303 -5.39 -27.93 -1.17
N ALA A 304 -6.59 -28.31 -0.81
CA ALA A 304 -6.90 -29.10 0.35
C ALA A 304 -7.55 -30.42 -0.06
N ASN A 305 -6.95 -31.57 0.34
CA ASN A 305 -7.47 -32.90 0.03
C ASN A 305 -7.77 -33.13 -1.48
N GLY A 306 -6.92 -32.61 -2.36
CA GLY A 306 -7.07 -32.74 -3.81
C GLY A 306 -7.99 -31.72 -4.47
N THR A 307 -8.73 -30.92 -3.70
CA THR A 307 -9.65 -29.87 -4.16
C THR A 307 -9.04 -28.48 -3.98
N GLU A 308 -9.27 -27.59 -4.93
CA GLU A 308 -8.81 -26.20 -4.85
C GLU A 308 -9.89 -25.31 -4.25
N TYR A 309 -9.47 -24.45 -3.34
CA TYR A 309 -10.31 -23.46 -2.66
C TYR A 309 -9.65 -22.09 -2.71
N PHE A 310 -10.46 -21.04 -2.60
CA PHE A 310 -10.01 -19.75 -2.08
C PHE A 310 -10.24 -19.72 -0.57
N TYR A 311 -9.19 -19.37 0.16
CA TYR A 311 -9.22 -19.06 1.58
C TYR A 311 -9.21 -17.54 1.74
N ILE A 312 -10.07 -17.01 2.60
CA ILE A 312 -10.47 -15.61 2.64
C ILE A 312 -10.35 -15.06 4.05
N GLY A 313 -9.72 -13.89 4.19
CA GLY A 313 -9.48 -13.20 5.45
C GLY A 313 -8.03 -13.28 5.91
N ALA A 314 -7.71 -12.50 6.94
CA ALA A 314 -6.43 -12.52 7.63
C ALA A 314 -6.69 -12.49 9.16
N PRO A 315 -6.58 -13.65 9.86
CA PRO A 315 -6.36 -15.00 9.31
C PRO A 315 -7.55 -15.52 8.49
N PRO A 316 -7.36 -16.50 7.59
CA PRO A 316 -8.44 -17.06 6.81
C PRO A 316 -9.45 -17.84 7.68
N THR A 317 -10.71 -17.44 7.63
CA THR A 317 -11.81 -18.06 8.35
C THR A 317 -12.99 -18.40 7.45
N VAL A 318 -12.92 -18.03 6.17
CA VAL A 318 -13.90 -18.37 5.15
C VAL A 318 -13.18 -19.03 3.99
N ARG A 319 -13.84 -19.99 3.32
CA ARG A 319 -13.34 -20.56 2.07
C ARG A 319 -14.49 -20.87 1.11
N VAL A 320 -14.13 -21.04 -0.16
CA VAL A 320 -15.05 -21.43 -1.23
C VAL A 320 -14.29 -22.20 -2.30
N HIS A 321 -14.93 -23.13 -3.02
CA HIS A 321 -14.32 -23.81 -4.15
C HIS A 321 -13.82 -22.85 -5.22
N ALA A 322 -12.65 -23.12 -5.81
CA ALA A 322 -11.97 -22.19 -6.73
C ALA A 322 -12.46 -22.35 -8.18
N ASP A 323 -13.77 -22.32 -8.40
CA ASP A 323 -14.44 -22.30 -9.71
C ASP A 323 -15.44 -21.14 -9.79
N PHE A 324 -15.85 -20.76 -10.99
CA PHE A 324 -16.69 -19.59 -11.24
C PHE A 324 -18.08 -19.71 -10.60
N GLU A 325 -18.69 -20.88 -10.69
CA GLU A 325 -20.03 -21.14 -10.19
C GLU A 325 -20.07 -21.02 -8.67
N SER A 326 -19.08 -21.57 -7.97
CA SER A 326 -18.98 -21.54 -6.53
C SER A 326 -18.67 -20.15 -5.99
N VAL A 327 -17.67 -19.45 -6.56
CA VAL A 327 -17.30 -18.09 -6.06
C VAL A 327 -18.37 -17.04 -6.31
N THR A 328 -19.26 -17.26 -7.29
CA THR A 328 -20.40 -16.37 -7.57
C THR A 328 -21.68 -16.76 -6.85
N ASN A 329 -21.67 -17.85 -6.07
CA ASN A 329 -22.81 -18.33 -5.31
C ASN A 329 -22.56 -18.24 -3.79
N PRO A 330 -23.16 -17.27 -3.05
CA PRO A 330 -22.95 -17.10 -1.61
C PRO A 330 -23.27 -18.34 -0.76
N SER A 331 -24.12 -19.25 -1.24
CA SER A 331 -24.46 -20.47 -0.52
C SER A 331 -23.36 -21.55 -0.53
N GLU A 332 -22.34 -21.41 -1.40
CA GLU A 332 -21.22 -22.33 -1.49
C GLU A 332 -20.07 -22.01 -0.54
N TYR A 333 -20.15 -20.87 0.15
CA TYR A 333 -19.11 -20.45 1.07
C TYR A 333 -19.19 -21.22 2.39
N GLU A 334 -18.04 -21.60 2.90
CA GLU A 334 -17.87 -22.29 4.18
C GLU A 334 -17.19 -21.38 5.20
N GLY A 335 -17.69 -21.37 6.44
CA GLY A 335 -17.02 -20.73 7.58
C GLY A 335 -16.29 -21.73 8.44
N LEU A 336 -15.11 -21.37 8.94
CA LEU A 336 -14.37 -22.12 9.95
C LEU A 336 -15.00 -21.87 11.32
N THR A 337 -15.55 -22.90 11.94
CA THR A 337 -16.22 -22.76 13.24
C THR A 337 -16.13 -24.04 14.07
N CYS A 338 -16.26 -23.88 15.39
CA CYS A 338 -16.41 -24.99 16.32
C CYS A 338 -17.88 -25.18 16.80
N TYR A 339 -18.80 -24.33 16.31
CA TYR A 339 -20.21 -24.42 16.73
C TYR A 339 -21.00 -25.31 15.77
N ALA A 340 -21.80 -26.19 16.33
CA ALA A 340 -22.85 -26.92 15.60
C ALA A 340 -24.02 -25.99 15.21
N ALA A 341 -24.91 -26.44 14.36
CA ALA A 341 -26.06 -25.65 13.90
C ALA A 341 -27.02 -25.20 15.05
N ASP A 342 -27.05 -25.93 16.15
CA ASP A 342 -27.81 -25.61 17.37
C ASP A 342 -27.05 -24.68 18.34
N GLY A 343 -25.82 -24.24 17.97
CA GLY A 343 -24.97 -23.38 18.78
C GLY A 343 -24.12 -24.11 19.82
N SER A 344 -24.19 -25.42 19.93
CA SER A 344 -23.35 -26.22 20.83
C SER A 344 -21.92 -26.30 20.31
N ILE A 345 -20.92 -26.43 21.22
CA ILE A 345 -19.51 -26.56 20.86
C ILE A 345 -19.21 -28.02 20.50
N GLU A 346 -18.68 -28.24 19.31
CA GLU A 346 -18.22 -29.55 18.87
C GLU A 346 -16.86 -29.90 19.49
N ARG A 347 -16.74 -31.19 19.89
CA ARG A 347 -15.52 -31.73 20.48
C ARG A 347 -15.06 -32.99 19.73
N ASP A 348 -13.76 -33.25 19.72
CA ASP A 348 -13.21 -34.52 19.25
C ASP A 348 -13.39 -35.64 20.28
N GLU A 349 -12.94 -36.84 19.94
CA GLU A 349 -13.01 -38.02 20.84
C GLU A 349 -12.21 -37.82 22.13
N GLY A 350 -11.21 -36.93 22.14
CA GLY A 350 -10.42 -36.54 23.31
C GLY A 350 -11.05 -35.44 24.16
N GLY A 351 -12.21 -34.90 23.76
CA GLY A 351 -12.91 -33.81 24.44
C GLY A 351 -12.39 -32.41 24.11
N ARG A 352 -11.41 -32.24 23.18
CA ARG A 352 -10.88 -30.96 22.74
C ARG A 352 -11.86 -30.32 21.76
N ILE A 353 -11.89 -28.99 21.71
CA ILE A 353 -12.71 -28.25 20.74
C ILE A 353 -12.28 -28.60 19.32
N ARG A 354 -13.25 -28.94 18.47
CA ARG A 354 -13.04 -29.30 17.07
C ARG A 354 -13.48 -28.18 16.16
N PHE A 355 -12.52 -27.59 15.45
CA PHE A 355 -12.81 -26.65 14.37
C PHE A 355 -13.00 -27.39 13.05
N SER A 356 -14.00 -26.98 12.27
CA SER A 356 -14.27 -27.55 10.95
C SER A 356 -14.89 -26.51 10.00
N TRP A 357 -14.68 -26.73 8.71
CA TRP A 357 -15.29 -25.94 7.65
C TRP A 357 -16.75 -26.37 7.46
N LYS A 358 -17.68 -25.42 7.49
CA LYS A 358 -19.11 -25.69 7.41
C LYS A 358 -19.79 -24.76 6.43
N GLN A 359 -20.43 -25.34 5.41
CA GLN A 359 -21.17 -24.61 4.40
C GLN A 359 -22.33 -23.81 5.01
N GLY A 360 -22.43 -22.53 4.63
CA GLY A 360 -23.48 -21.62 5.07
C GLY A 360 -23.42 -21.20 6.55
N GLN A 361 -22.43 -21.67 7.33
CA GLN A 361 -22.27 -21.25 8.73
C GLN A 361 -21.24 -20.12 8.84
N GLN A 362 -21.54 -19.17 9.75
CA GLN A 362 -20.63 -18.05 10.01
C GLN A 362 -19.31 -18.53 10.61
N PRO A 363 -18.19 -17.93 10.20
CA PRO A 363 -16.89 -18.24 10.79
C PRO A 363 -16.83 -17.77 12.24
N ILE A 364 -15.99 -18.43 13.04
CA ILE A 364 -15.69 -17.98 14.40
C ILE A 364 -14.98 -16.62 14.36
N SER A 365 -15.37 -15.71 15.24
CA SER A 365 -14.76 -14.40 15.40
C SER A 365 -13.63 -14.40 16.44
N GLN A 366 -12.79 -13.37 16.43
CA GLN A 366 -11.76 -13.17 17.47
C GLN A 366 -12.39 -13.06 18.87
N ASP A 367 -13.52 -12.34 19.01
CA ASP A 367 -14.22 -12.19 20.31
C ASP A 367 -14.73 -13.53 20.84
N GLN A 368 -15.18 -14.41 19.96
CA GLN A 368 -15.61 -15.77 20.37
C GLN A 368 -14.41 -16.61 20.81
N VAL A 369 -13.29 -16.56 20.08
CA VAL A 369 -12.05 -17.27 20.48
C VAL A 369 -11.56 -16.77 21.83
N ASP A 370 -11.48 -15.44 22.01
CA ASP A 370 -11.06 -14.83 23.29
C ASP A 370 -11.99 -15.23 24.45
N THR A 371 -13.27 -15.38 24.16
CA THR A 371 -14.26 -15.83 25.17
C THR A 371 -14.02 -17.29 25.56
N LEU A 372 -13.83 -18.19 24.59
CA LEU A 372 -13.55 -19.61 24.86
C LEU A 372 -12.25 -19.78 25.67
N ILE A 373 -11.21 -19.01 25.37
CA ILE A 373 -9.94 -19.02 26.12
C ILE A 373 -10.16 -18.49 27.55
N ARG A 374 -10.85 -17.38 27.72
CA ARG A 374 -11.12 -16.77 29.03
C ARG A 374 -11.96 -17.68 29.93
N GLU A 375 -12.87 -18.48 29.36
CA GLU A 375 -13.67 -19.43 30.06
C GLU A 375 -12.96 -20.77 30.36
N GLY A 376 -11.70 -20.92 29.90
CA GLY A 376 -10.92 -22.13 30.06
C GLY A 376 -11.44 -23.33 29.25
N LEU A 377 -12.17 -23.05 28.17
CA LEU A 377 -12.74 -24.07 27.27
C LEU A 377 -11.79 -24.39 26.12
N LEU A 378 -10.87 -23.48 25.80
CA LEU A 378 -9.91 -23.56 24.70
C LEU A 378 -8.54 -23.08 25.18
N GLU A 379 -7.50 -23.86 24.93
CA GLU A 379 -6.13 -23.40 25.14
C GLU A 379 -5.71 -22.51 23.96
N PRO A 380 -4.91 -21.45 24.21
CA PRO A 380 -4.46 -20.53 23.14
C PRO A 380 -3.78 -21.24 21.97
N GLU A 381 -2.99 -22.29 22.24
CA GLU A 381 -2.25 -23.07 21.25
C GLU A 381 -3.13 -23.99 20.40
N GLU A 382 -4.37 -24.23 20.82
CA GLU A 382 -5.40 -25.00 20.10
C GLU A 382 -6.34 -24.08 19.30
N ALA A 383 -6.28 -22.75 19.53
CA ALA A 383 -7.10 -21.79 18.82
C ALA A 383 -6.60 -21.61 17.37
N PRO A 384 -7.50 -21.40 16.40
CA PRO A 384 -7.09 -21.04 15.04
C PRO A 384 -6.22 -19.78 15.02
N PHE A 385 -6.52 -18.84 15.92
CA PHE A 385 -5.74 -17.60 16.12
C PHE A 385 -5.89 -17.10 17.57
N ALA A 386 -4.75 -16.92 18.22
CA ALA A 386 -4.62 -16.33 19.56
C ALA A 386 -3.25 -15.63 19.64
N LEU A 387 -3.06 -14.66 18.76
CA LEU A 387 -1.75 -14.03 18.53
C LEU A 387 -1.23 -13.31 19.76
N ARG A 388 0.07 -13.52 20.05
CA ARG A 388 0.82 -12.82 21.09
C ARG A 388 2.15 -12.32 20.53
N ASP A 389 2.52 -11.13 20.94
CA ASP A 389 3.85 -10.60 20.65
C ASP A 389 4.93 -11.43 21.38
N VAL A 390 5.83 -12.05 20.64
CA VAL A 390 6.92 -12.88 21.21
C VAL A 390 7.89 -12.10 22.09
N ALA A 391 7.94 -10.77 21.99
CA ALA A 391 8.81 -9.92 22.80
C ALA A 391 8.16 -9.56 24.15
N SER A 392 6.89 -9.22 24.17
CA SER A 392 6.17 -8.75 25.37
C SER A 392 5.18 -9.75 25.95
N ASN A 393 4.84 -10.79 25.19
CA ASN A 393 3.75 -11.75 25.48
C ASN A 393 2.36 -11.12 25.57
N ASN A 394 2.19 -9.88 25.12
CA ASN A 394 0.89 -9.23 25.05
C ASN A 394 0.03 -9.81 23.92
N PRO A 395 -1.28 -9.95 24.10
CA PRO A 395 -2.17 -10.35 23.02
C PRO A 395 -2.21 -9.29 21.94
N VAL A 396 -2.24 -9.72 20.68
CA VAL A 396 -2.30 -8.85 19.49
C VAL A 396 -3.52 -9.28 18.66
N ARG A 397 -4.39 -8.33 18.33
CA ARG A 397 -5.60 -8.58 17.54
C ARG A 397 -5.39 -8.10 16.10
N VAL A 398 -5.87 -8.88 15.15
CA VAL A 398 -5.76 -8.54 13.73
C VAL A 398 -6.87 -7.58 13.33
N ALA A 399 -6.51 -6.42 12.76
CA ALA A 399 -7.47 -5.51 12.13
C ALA A 399 -7.70 -5.86 10.66
N ASN A 400 -6.63 -5.91 9.89
CA ASN A 400 -6.61 -6.25 8.47
C ASN A 400 -5.21 -6.73 8.06
N GLY A 401 -5.11 -7.45 6.96
CA GLY A 401 -3.82 -7.98 6.51
C GLY A 401 -3.93 -8.90 5.30
N SER A 402 -2.85 -9.58 5.02
CA SER A 402 -2.74 -10.54 3.92
C SER A 402 -1.96 -11.77 4.33
N VAL A 403 -2.35 -12.92 3.81
CA VAL A 403 -1.71 -14.22 4.04
C VAL A 403 -1.12 -14.73 2.74
N SER A 404 0.04 -15.39 2.80
CA SER A 404 0.61 -16.08 1.66
C SER A 404 1.50 -17.25 2.08
N TRP A 405 1.69 -18.22 1.17
CA TRP A 405 2.68 -19.26 1.34
C TRP A 405 4.09 -18.72 1.11
N ASN A 406 5.00 -19.02 2.02
CA ASN A 406 6.40 -18.68 1.87
C ASN A 406 7.25 -19.95 1.63
N PRO A 407 7.81 -20.14 0.43
CA PRO A 407 8.55 -21.37 0.10
C PRO A 407 9.90 -21.47 0.81
N PHE A 408 10.53 -20.37 1.20
CA PHE A 408 11.78 -20.36 1.96
C PHE A 408 11.56 -20.88 3.38
N LEU A 409 10.56 -20.35 4.07
CA LEU A 409 10.19 -20.78 5.43
C LEU A 409 9.45 -22.11 5.42
N LYS A 410 8.87 -22.51 4.28
CA LYS A 410 7.92 -23.64 4.16
C LYS A 410 6.76 -23.51 5.15
N ARG A 411 6.21 -22.30 5.24
CA ARG A 411 5.12 -21.91 6.14
C ARG A 411 4.23 -20.88 5.49
N TRP A 412 3.04 -20.78 5.99
CA TRP A 412 2.17 -19.65 5.75
C TRP A 412 2.68 -18.45 6.53
N THR A 413 2.67 -17.29 5.90
CA THR A 413 3.05 -16.01 6.51
C THR A 413 1.86 -15.06 6.46
N MET A 414 1.68 -14.30 7.53
CA MET A 414 0.69 -13.23 7.62
C MET A 414 1.40 -11.92 7.93
N LEU A 415 1.10 -10.87 7.15
CA LEU A 415 1.42 -9.48 7.48
C LEU A 415 0.13 -8.74 7.74
N PHE A 416 0.02 -8.06 8.88
CA PHE A 416 -1.23 -7.47 9.32
C PHE A 416 -1.01 -6.23 10.19
N CYS A 417 -2.04 -5.38 10.31
CA CYS A 417 -2.12 -4.31 11.28
C CYS A 417 -2.85 -4.75 12.53
N GLU A 418 -2.44 -4.21 13.66
CA GLU A 418 -3.07 -4.46 14.96
C GLU A 418 -4.38 -3.67 15.10
N GLN A 419 -5.39 -4.28 15.69
CA GLN A 419 -6.60 -3.61 16.12
C GLN A 419 -6.43 -3.09 17.56
N GLY A 420 -6.35 -1.78 17.72
CA GLY A 420 -6.01 -1.17 19.00
C GLY A 420 -4.50 -1.07 19.19
N GLY A 421 -3.99 -1.30 20.41
CA GLY A 421 -2.57 -1.18 20.73
C GLY A 421 -2.07 0.27 20.84
N ASP A 422 -0.76 0.44 20.86
CA ASP A 422 -0.11 1.76 21.03
C ASP A 422 -0.23 2.63 19.77
N SER A 423 -0.37 2.02 18.61
CA SER A 423 -0.52 2.69 17.33
C SER A 423 -1.55 1.95 16.49
N PHE A 424 -2.82 2.24 16.73
CA PHE A 424 -3.93 1.66 15.98
C PHE A 424 -3.72 1.87 14.49
N LEU A 425 -3.72 0.77 13.71
CA LEU A 425 -3.41 0.73 12.29
C LEU A 425 -2.01 1.25 11.88
N GLY A 426 -1.11 1.59 12.82
CA GLY A 426 0.21 2.12 12.48
C GLY A 426 1.33 1.10 12.48
N GLU A 427 1.13 -0.02 13.13
CA GLU A 427 2.11 -1.09 13.31
C GLU A 427 1.87 -2.22 12.32
N VAL A 428 2.96 -2.75 11.75
CA VAL A 428 2.89 -3.94 10.89
C VAL A 428 3.52 -5.12 11.62
N TRP A 429 2.72 -6.17 11.75
CA TRP A 429 3.08 -7.42 12.43
C TRP A 429 3.29 -8.55 11.42
N PHE A 430 4.18 -9.47 11.76
CA PHE A 430 4.47 -10.68 11.01
C PHE A 430 4.19 -11.91 11.87
N ALA A 431 3.48 -12.88 11.31
CA ALA A 431 3.19 -14.15 11.94
C ALA A 431 3.40 -15.32 10.97
N THR A 432 3.59 -16.54 11.51
CA THR A 432 3.70 -17.75 10.69
C THR A 432 2.78 -18.85 11.21
N ALA A 433 2.33 -19.73 10.29
CA ALA A 433 1.57 -20.92 10.64
C ALA A 433 1.92 -22.09 9.72
N ASN A 434 1.63 -23.32 10.16
CA ASN A 434 1.80 -24.52 9.34
C ASN A 434 0.65 -24.71 8.33
N ALA A 435 -0.51 -24.14 8.63
CA ALA A 435 -1.69 -24.16 7.77
C ALA A 435 -2.28 -22.77 7.63
N PRO A 436 -3.01 -22.47 6.53
CA PRO A 436 -3.56 -21.15 6.30
C PRO A 436 -4.59 -20.73 7.38
N GLU A 437 -5.34 -21.66 7.93
CA GLU A 437 -6.28 -21.45 9.03
C GLU A 437 -5.65 -21.36 10.42
N GLY A 438 -4.35 -21.64 10.54
CA GLY A 438 -3.62 -21.59 11.81
C GLY A 438 -3.16 -22.97 12.33
N PRO A 439 -2.83 -23.09 13.65
CA PRO A 439 -2.88 -21.99 14.62
C PRO A 439 -1.89 -20.86 14.33
N TRP A 440 -2.36 -19.63 14.49
CA TRP A 440 -1.59 -18.41 14.48
C TRP A 440 -1.46 -17.92 15.92
N VAL A 441 -0.36 -18.23 16.59
CA VAL A 441 -0.22 -17.98 18.03
C VAL A 441 0.80 -16.92 18.38
N ASP A 442 1.86 -16.81 17.57
CA ASP A 442 2.95 -15.90 17.81
C ASP A 442 3.06 -14.88 16.68
N CYS A 443 3.40 -13.65 17.04
CA CYS A 443 3.67 -12.60 16.07
C CYS A 443 4.79 -11.68 16.53
N ARG A 444 5.35 -10.93 15.59
CA ARG A 444 6.41 -9.96 15.84
C ARG A 444 6.18 -8.71 15.00
N LYS A 445 6.39 -7.55 15.61
CA LYS A 445 6.37 -6.27 14.90
C LYS A 445 7.55 -6.17 13.93
N VAL A 446 7.29 -5.85 12.67
CA VAL A 446 8.31 -5.72 11.62
C VAL A 446 8.46 -4.30 11.09
N ALA A 447 7.44 -3.46 11.26
CA ALA A 447 7.52 -2.04 10.94
C ALA A 447 6.65 -1.23 11.89
N THR A 448 7.12 -0.01 12.24
CA THR A 448 6.37 0.97 13.01
C THR A 448 6.31 2.30 12.27
N HIS A 449 5.17 2.99 12.41
CA HIS A 449 4.96 4.36 11.93
C HIS A 449 4.71 5.31 13.11
N ALA A 450 5.12 4.88 14.31
CA ALA A 450 5.12 5.69 15.52
C ALA A 450 6.52 6.25 15.83
N ARG A 451 6.55 7.44 16.40
CA ARG A 451 7.73 8.05 17.03
C ARG A 451 7.25 8.99 18.17
N PRO A 452 8.09 9.37 19.13
CA PRO A 452 7.67 10.19 20.27
C PRO A 452 6.88 11.43 19.83
N GLY A 453 5.66 11.57 20.35
CA GLY A 453 4.76 12.69 20.06
C GLY A 453 4.15 12.69 18.64
N GLN A 454 4.38 11.67 17.83
CA GLN A 454 3.84 11.59 16.48
C GLN A 454 3.78 10.15 16.00
N HIS A 455 2.61 9.70 15.57
CA HIS A 455 2.45 8.45 14.83
C HIS A 455 1.56 8.65 13.61
N MET A 456 1.70 7.78 12.61
CA MET A 456 0.93 7.78 11.40
C MET A 456 0.24 6.43 11.27
N ASP A 457 -0.91 6.41 10.62
CA ASP A 457 -1.58 5.18 10.25
C ASP A 457 -0.87 4.56 9.06
N PHE A 458 -0.79 3.25 9.08
CA PHE A 458 -0.41 2.43 7.95
C PHE A 458 -1.36 1.24 7.93
N TYR A 459 -2.27 1.19 6.98
CA TYR A 459 -3.34 0.20 6.98
C TYR A 459 -3.41 -0.59 5.67
N ASN A 460 -4.17 -1.68 5.71
CA ASN A 460 -4.35 -2.64 4.62
C ASN A 460 -3.03 -3.17 4.05
N PRO A 461 -2.14 -3.74 4.89
CA PRO A 461 -0.87 -4.28 4.41
C PRO A 461 -1.12 -5.48 3.49
N LYS A 462 -0.65 -5.36 2.25
CA LYS A 462 -0.76 -6.38 1.21
C LYS A 462 0.61 -6.97 0.91
N GLN A 463 0.80 -8.27 1.16
CA GLN A 463 1.92 -9.03 0.63
C GLN A 463 1.77 -9.23 -0.87
N HIS A 464 2.90 -9.22 -1.59
CA HIS A 464 2.98 -9.53 -3.00
C HIS A 464 3.73 -10.84 -3.22
N PRO A 465 3.09 -12.01 -3.06
CA PRO A 465 3.74 -13.30 -3.25
C PRO A 465 4.34 -13.45 -4.65
N GLU A 466 3.72 -12.85 -5.65
CA GLU A 466 4.17 -12.80 -7.02
C GLU A 466 5.51 -12.04 -7.20
N LEU A 467 5.84 -11.12 -6.28
CA LEU A 467 7.09 -10.34 -6.31
C LEU A 467 8.22 -10.94 -5.46
N MET A 468 7.98 -12.02 -4.72
CA MET A 468 9.00 -12.67 -3.89
C MET A 468 10.29 -12.93 -4.66
N ARG A 469 11.43 -12.85 -3.96
CA ARG A 469 12.77 -13.13 -4.53
C ARG A 469 13.50 -14.12 -3.64
N ASP A 470 14.57 -14.67 -4.20
CA ASP A 470 15.48 -15.61 -3.51
C ASP A 470 14.73 -16.79 -2.88
N GLY A 471 13.81 -17.39 -3.67
CA GLY A 471 12.99 -18.52 -3.22
C GLY A 471 12.05 -18.22 -2.06
N GLY A 472 11.62 -16.95 -1.91
CA GLY A 472 10.75 -16.49 -0.84
C GLY A 472 11.47 -15.89 0.38
N ARG A 473 12.82 -15.86 0.39
CA ARG A 473 13.59 -15.19 1.45
C ARG A 473 13.27 -13.71 1.52
N THR A 474 13.13 -13.05 0.37
CA THR A 474 12.73 -11.64 0.29
C THR A 474 11.25 -11.54 -0.08
N ILE A 475 10.44 -10.98 0.80
CA ILE A 475 9.05 -10.66 0.54
C ILE A 475 8.85 -9.15 0.41
N PHE A 476 7.88 -8.76 -0.43
CA PHE A 476 7.47 -7.37 -0.61
C PHE A 476 6.05 -7.19 -0.11
N PHE A 477 5.81 -6.06 0.53
CA PHE A 477 4.46 -5.66 0.93
C PHE A 477 4.30 -4.15 0.85
N GLU A 478 3.08 -3.70 0.68
CA GLU A 478 2.75 -2.29 0.72
C GLU A 478 1.50 -2.03 1.55
N GLY A 479 1.27 -0.78 1.92
CA GLY A 479 0.07 -0.34 2.59
C GLY A 479 -0.06 1.18 2.51
N THR A 480 -1.22 1.68 2.94
CA THR A 480 -1.56 3.10 2.88
C THR A 480 -1.00 3.84 4.09
N PHE A 481 -0.12 4.80 3.84
CA PHE A 481 0.42 5.70 4.85
C PHE A 481 -0.40 7.00 4.90
N VAL A 482 -0.95 7.32 6.07
CA VAL A 482 -1.86 8.46 6.23
C VAL A 482 -1.95 8.88 7.70
N ASN A 483 -2.59 10.01 7.98
CA ASN A 483 -2.86 10.48 9.35
C ASN A 483 -4.35 10.42 9.76
N THR A 484 -5.18 9.74 8.99
CA THR A 484 -6.66 9.81 9.12
C THR A 484 -7.16 9.36 10.49
N PHE A 485 -6.61 8.27 11.04
CA PHE A 485 -7.08 7.66 12.29
C PHE A 485 -6.12 7.89 13.46
N SER A 486 -4.91 8.37 13.21
CA SER A 486 -3.84 8.54 14.20
C SER A 486 -4.07 9.67 15.20
N GLY A 487 -4.98 10.59 14.90
CA GLY A 487 -5.19 11.81 15.66
C GLY A 487 -4.07 12.86 15.50
N THR A 488 -3.00 12.56 14.75
CA THR A 488 -1.94 13.53 14.46
C THR A 488 -2.36 14.52 13.38
N THR A 489 -2.04 15.79 13.57
CA THR A 489 -2.28 16.86 12.58
C THR A 489 -1.00 17.32 11.89
N VAL A 490 0.12 16.64 12.15
CA VAL A 490 1.41 17.01 11.58
C VAL A 490 1.41 16.72 10.07
N PRO A 491 1.59 17.74 9.23
CA PRO A 491 1.59 17.54 7.78
C PRO A 491 2.83 16.75 7.35
N VAL A 492 2.61 15.81 6.43
CA VAL A 492 3.67 15.05 5.76
C VAL A 492 3.52 15.24 4.26
N PRO A 493 4.05 16.33 3.71
CA PRO A 493 3.90 16.68 2.30
C PRO A 493 4.29 15.54 1.37
N ARG A 494 3.49 15.30 0.34
CA ARG A 494 3.63 14.29 -0.71
C ARG A 494 3.47 12.84 -0.26
N TYR A 495 3.56 12.53 1.03
CA TYR A 495 3.46 11.14 1.52
C TYR A 495 2.11 10.79 2.12
N ASN A 496 1.39 11.77 2.66
CA ASN A 496 0.07 11.51 3.23
C ASN A 496 -0.90 10.94 2.18
N TYR A 497 -1.62 9.87 2.53
CA TYR A 497 -2.54 9.14 1.68
C TYR A 497 -1.86 8.50 0.45
N ASN A 498 -0.77 7.77 0.69
CA ASN A 498 0.02 7.13 -0.37
C ASN A 498 0.43 5.71 -0.01
N GLN A 499 0.61 4.89 -1.05
CA GLN A 499 1.14 3.53 -0.91
C GLN A 499 2.66 3.58 -0.69
N LEU A 500 3.13 2.94 0.37
CA LEU A 500 4.55 2.75 0.65
C LEU A 500 4.92 1.28 0.50
N MET A 501 5.91 1.00 -0.35
CA MET A 501 6.46 -0.33 -0.54
C MET A 501 7.56 -0.60 0.49
N TYR A 502 7.51 -1.80 1.05
CA TYR A 502 8.50 -2.37 1.96
C TYR A 502 9.04 -3.69 1.43
N ARG A 503 10.24 -4.05 1.86
CA ARG A 503 10.74 -5.43 1.77
C ARG A 503 11.08 -5.96 3.15
N LEU A 504 10.91 -7.26 3.33
CA LEU A 504 11.28 -7.98 4.54
C LEU A 504 12.13 -9.18 4.14
N ASP A 505 13.34 -9.30 4.70
CA ASP A 505 14.16 -10.49 4.65
C ASP A 505 13.70 -11.43 5.76
N VAL A 506 13.04 -12.53 5.40
CA VAL A 506 12.50 -13.46 6.40
C VAL A 506 13.58 -14.33 7.07
N SER A 507 14.86 -14.19 6.69
CA SER A 507 16.00 -14.78 7.38
C SER A 507 16.63 -13.84 8.42
N ASP A 508 16.09 -12.65 8.62
CA ASP A 508 16.57 -11.69 9.63
C ASP A 508 16.33 -12.26 11.04
N GLU A 509 17.38 -12.37 11.83
CA GLU A 509 17.34 -12.93 13.19
C GLU A 509 16.34 -12.20 14.10
N ARG A 510 16.05 -10.92 13.82
CA ARG A 510 15.08 -10.13 14.57
C ARG A 510 13.63 -10.60 14.42
N ILE A 511 13.31 -11.42 13.42
CA ILE A 511 11.97 -11.98 13.19
C ILE A 511 11.90 -13.50 13.43
N GLU A 512 12.92 -14.07 14.06
CA GLU A 512 12.88 -15.47 14.43
C GLU A 512 11.64 -15.74 15.29
N MET A 513 10.84 -16.70 14.84
CA MET A 513 9.61 -17.10 15.49
C MET A 513 9.79 -18.47 16.15
N PRO A 514 9.16 -18.72 17.32
CA PRO A 514 9.13 -20.05 17.89
C PRO A 514 8.60 -21.07 16.88
N SER A 515 9.06 -22.32 17.01
CA SER A 515 8.46 -23.39 16.20
C SER A 515 7.00 -23.57 16.60
N PRO A 516 6.06 -23.61 15.62
CA PRO A 516 4.67 -23.83 15.95
C PRO A 516 4.49 -25.18 16.65
N PRO A 517 3.48 -25.29 17.55
CA PRO A 517 3.25 -26.52 18.31
C PRO A 517 3.05 -27.71 17.37
N PRO A 518 3.63 -28.89 17.69
CA PRO A 518 3.38 -30.10 16.92
C PRO A 518 1.93 -30.55 17.11
N GLY A 519 1.23 -30.87 16.04
CA GLY A 519 0.03 -31.68 16.20
C GLY A 519 -1.22 -31.36 15.42
N LEU A 520 -1.21 -30.41 14.49
CA LEU A 520 -2.33 -30.24 13.57
C LEU A 520 -1.87 -30.62 12.17
N THR A 521 -2.44 -31.69 11.59
CA THR A 521 -2.20 -32.09 10.19
C THR A 521 -3.11 -31.25 9.30
N PHE A 522 -2.50 -30.32 8.56
CA PHE A 522 -3.23 -29.43 7.68
C PHE A 522 -2.88 -29.63 6.21
N ALA A 523 -3.75 -29.15 5.33
CA ALA A 523 -3.63 -29.24 3.89
C ALA A 523 -2.32 -28.60 3.38
N GLN A 524 -1.65 -29.26 2.45
CA GLN A 524 -0.52 -28.65 1.73
C GLN A 524 -1.00 -27.63 0.72
N PRO A 525 -0.26 -26.54 0.49
CA PRO A 525 -0.62 -25.58 -0.55
C PRO A 525 -0.64 -26.26 -1.93
N ALA A 526 -1.50 -25.76 -2.80
CA ALA A 526 -1.34 -26.08 -4.22
C ALA A 526 0.02 -25.56 -4.66
N GLU A 527 0.84 -26.42 -5.28
CA GLU A 527 1.96 -25.89 -6.05
C GLU A 527 1.40 -24.89 -7.05
N PRO A 528 2.02 -23.70 -7.19
CA PRO A 528 1.60 -22.77 -8.22
C PRO A 528 1.60 -23.58 -9.53
N SER A 529 0.45 -23.61 -10.21
CA SER A 529 0.38 -24.23 -11.54
C SER A 529 1.50 -23.61 -12.34
N ALA A 530 2.49 -24.43 -12.74
CA ALA A 530 3.52 -24.00 -13.66
C ALA A 530 2.78 -23.31 -14.81
N SER A 531 3.04 -22.02 -15.00
CA SER A 531 2.61 -21.32 -16.20
C SER A 531 3.09 -22.19 -17.35
N ALA A 532 2.15 -22.72 -18.11
CA ALA A 532 2.49 -23.39 -19.36
C ALA A 532 3.35 -22.41 -20.16
N ASP A 533 4.52 -22.90 -20.58
CA ASP A 533 5.52 -22.25 -21.42
C ASP A 533 4.93 -21.47 -22.59
#